data_c2dd13b3fe16f428168bd177ce6ad233
#
_entry.id   c2dd13b3fe16f428168bd177ce6ad233
#
_cell.length_a   1.000
_cell.length_b   1.000
_cell.length_c   1.000
_cell.angle_alpha   90.00
_cell.angle_beta   90.00
_cell.angle_gamma   90.00
#
_symmetry.space_group_name_H-M   'P 1'
#
loop_
_entity.id
_entity.type
_entity.pdbx_description
1 polymer ?
#
loop_
_entity_poly.entity_id
_entity_poly.type
_entity_poly.pdbx_seq_one_letter_code
_entity_poly.pdbx_strand_id
1 'polypeptide(L)'
;MNIGYASKTLGLPEGRMRSLAMRNASDERLAEAIGANLSALEAVIRYCGANGIRLFRVGSDVIPFGSSPANRLDWAHAFGERLAAIGALAARNQVRLSMHPGQYTVLNSPDDDVVRRAVADLAYHAAFLDALGTGAEAKVVLHVGGAYGDKEAALERFVARCRELDASVRRRLVAENDDRLFTAEDALAASEACGIPMVLDVLHHRLNRGPGGRDGLELLDAAARTWGPQDGPQKVHYAQQAPGRRPGSHADTIGLDGFLAFAASLEGRAPDVMLEVKDKNVSALKCLNALDAHGTTAMLERAWAAYKYSVLEHGQAAYQQVRNLLKDKAAYPVREFYRLVDGALARPAPPGSARNAAQHVWGYVSGAASARERASFARLMERYEGGQADLVAVKRHLARLAGRYGQEYLLHSYYFDL
;
A
#
# COMPACT_ATOMS: atom_id res chain seq x y z
N MET A 1 -10.24 11.79 10.19
CA MET A 1 -9.56 10.52 9.89
C MET A 1 -9.27 10.46 8.41
N ASN A 2 -8.00 10.43 8.02
CA ASN A 2 -7.58 10.22 6.63
C ASN A 2 -7.22 8.75 6.43
N ILE A 3 -7.38 8.25 5.21
CA ILE A 3 -7.05 6.87 4.85
C ILE A 3 -5.96 6.86 3.78
N GLY A 4 -5.05 5.92 3.87
CA GLY A 4 -4.03 5.67 2.87
C GLY A 4 -3.62 4.22 2.74
N TYR A 5 -2.69 3.97 1.84
CA TYR A 5 -2.17 2.65 1.52
C TYR A 5 -0.68 2.71 1.16
N ALA A 6 -0.06 1.55 0.93
CA ALA A 6 1.38 1.42 0.77
C ALA A 6 1.81 0.90 -0.60
N SER A 7 2.87 1.47 -1.12
CA SER A 7 3.79 0.99 -2.17
C SER A 7 3.24 0.94 -3.60
N LYS A 8 2.13 0.23 -3.86
CA LYS A 8 1.62 -0.01 -5.22
C LYS A 8 0.19 0.51 -5.36
N THR A 9 -0.15 0.98 -6.56
CA THR A 9 -1.51 1.39 -6.93
C THR A 9 -2.02 0.47 -8.02
N LEU A 10 -3.07 -0.29 -7.75
CA LEU A 10 -3.72 -1.18 -8.71
C LEU A 10 -4.58 -0.35 -9.67
N GLY A 11 -4.66 -0.76 -10.93
CA GLY A 11 -5.38 -0.01 -11.95
C GLY A 11 -4.70 1.33 -12.33
N LEU A 12 -3.39 1.48 -12.07
CA LEU A 12 -2.61 2.67 -12.44
C LEU A 12 -1.28 2.24 -13.10
N PRO A 13 -1.26 1.92 -14.39
CA PRO A 13 -0.05 1.46 -15.09
C PRO A 13 1.14 2.41 -14.99
N GLU A 14 0.89 3.71 -15.07
CA GLU A 14 1.89 4.78 -14.95
C GLU A 14 2.46 4.92 -13.53
N GLY A 15 1.78 4.37 -12.52
CA GLY A 15 2.25 4.31 -11.12
C GLY A 15 3.14 3.10 -10.82
N ARG A 16 3.48 2.30 -11.82
CA ARG A 16 4.32 1.09 -11.63
C ARG A 16 5.79 1.46 -11.58
N MET A 17 6.42 1.23 -10.42
CA MET A 17 7.85 1.42 -10.24
C MET A 17 8.64 0.29 -10.92
N ARG A 18 9.85 0.63 -11.38
CA ARG A 18 10.82 -0.30 -11.96
C ARG A 18 11.75 -0.82 -10.90
N SER A 19 11.99 -2.12 -10.87
CA SER A 19 13.06 -2.74 -10.10
C SER A 19 14.31 -2.94 -10.97
N LEU A 20 15.48 -2.88 -10.36
CA LEU A 20 16.75 -3.13 -11.01
C LEU A 20 17.47 -4.29 -10.30
N ALA A 21 17.96 -5.28 -11.05
CA ALA A 21 18.79 -6.32 -10.47
C ALA A 21 20.21 -5.78 -10.23
N MET A 22 20.84 -6.11 -9.09
CA MET A 22 22.16 -5.60 -8.70
C MET A 22 23.23 -5.80 -9.78
N ARG A 23 23.25 -6.94 -10.46
CA ARG A 23 24.18 -7.23 -11.57
C ARG A 23 24.05 -6.28 -12.77
N ASN A 24 22.96 -5.51 -12.83
CA ASN A 24 22.67 -4.56 -13.89
C ASN A 24 22.77 -3.10 -13.42
N ALA A 25 23.25 -2.87 -12.20
CA ALA A 25 23.37 -1.54 -11.62
C ALA A 25 24.59 -0.81 -12.23
N SER A 26 24.36 -0.04 -13.31
CA SER A 26 25.28 1.02 -13.75
C SER A 26 24.65 2.38 -13.46
N ASP A 27 25.47 3.44 -13.44
CA ASP A 27 24.99 4.80 -13.13
C ASP A 27 23.88 5.24 -14.11
N GLU A 28 23.99 4.90 -15.42
CA GLU A 28 22.99 5.23 -16.43
C GLU A 28 21.68 4.48 -16.16
N ARG A 29 21.74 3.17 -15.86
CA ARG A 29 20.56 2.37 -15.57
C ARG A 29 19.90 2.73 -14.24
N LEU A 30 20.70 3.13 -13.26
CA LEU A 30 20.21 3.67 -12.00
C LEU A 30 19.46 4.99 -12.26
N ALA A 31 20.05 5.91 -13.02
CA ALA A 31 19.42 7.18 -13.37
C ALA A 31 18.10 6.98 -14.14
N GLU A 32 18.08 6.06 -15.13
CA GLU A 32 16.87 5.71 -15.87
C GLU A 32 15.77 5.12 -14.94
N ALA A 33 16.14 4.20 -14.04
CA ALA A 33 15.20 3.59 -13.13
C ALA A 33 14.65 4.60 -12.12
N ILE A 34 15.52 5.44 -11.53
CA ILE A 34 15.14 6.54 -10.65
C ILE A 34 14.18 7.49 -11.37
N GLY A 35 14.54 7.96 -12.55
CA GLY A 35 13.71 8.86 -13.36
C GLY A 35 12.31 8.27 -13.61
N ALA A 36 12.23 6.98 -13.95
CA ALA A 36 10.95 6.28 -14.14
C ALA A 36 10.15 6.13 -12.84
N ASN A 37 10.83 5.83 -11.72
CA ASN A 37 10.19 5.68 -10.42
C ASN A 37 9.65 7.02 -9.88
N LEU A 38 10.35 8.10 -10.13
CA LEU A 38 9.87 9.45 -9.80
C LEU A 38 8.64 9.82 -10.64
N SER A 39 8.59 9.46 -11.94
CA SER A 39 7.36 9.62 -12.75
C SER A 39 6.21 8.80 -12.20
N ALA A 40 6.47 7.56 -11.78
CA ALA A 40 5.45 6.71 -11.17
C ALA A 40 4.94 7.30 -9.85
N LEU A 41 5.82 7.85 -9.01
CA LEU A 41 5.43 8.51 -7.77
C LEU A 41 4.55 9.74 -8.03
N GLU A 42 4.89 10.56 -9.04
CA GLU A 42 4.06 11.69 -9.47
C GLU A 42 2.64 11.24 -9.85
N ALA A 43 2.53 10.16 -10.66
CA ALA A 43 1.24 9.60 -11.07
C ALA A 43 0.43 9.11 -9.86
N VAL A 44 1.06 8.41 -8.92
CA VAL A 44 0.42 7.93 -7.68
C VAL A 44 -0.07 9.11 -6.81
N ILE A 45 0.73 10.16 -6.63
CA ILE A 45 0.31 11.33 -5.85
C ILE A 45 -0.91 12.02 -6.49
N ARG A 46 -0.92 12.19 -7.81
CA ARG A 46 -2.06 12.74 -8.55
C ARG A 46 -3.31 11.86 -8.37
N TYR A 47 -3.13 10.55 -8.50
CA TYR A 47 -4.20 9.57 -8.27
C TYR A 47 -4.76 9.67 -6.85
N CYS A 48 -3.90 9.72 -5.83
CA CYS A 48 -4.32 9.87 -4.43
C CYS A 48 -5.15 11.16 -4.25
N GLY A 49 -4.64 12.30 -4.73
CA GLY A 49 -5.33 13.58 -4.66
C GLY A 49 -6.71 13.56 -5.32
N ALA A 50 -6.80 13.04 -6.55
CA ALA A 50 -8.03 12.94 -7.32
C ALA A 50 -9.10 12.03 -6.68
N ASN A 51 -8.67 11.05 -5.87
CA ASN A 51 -9.53 10.07 -5.21
C ASN A 51 -9.72 10.32 -3.70
N GLY A 52 -9.31 11.47 -3.17
CA GLY A 52 -9.49 11.81 -1.76
C GLY A 52 -8.61 11.00 -0.79
N ILE A 53 -7.61 10.27 -1.30
CA ILE A 53 -6.65 9.53 -0.49
C ILE A 53 -5.59 10.50 0.01
N ARG A 54 -5.45 10.64 1.34
CA ARG A 54 -4.62 11.66 1.97
C ARG A 54 -3.31 11.14 2.57
N LEU A 55 -3.08 9.84 2.51
CA LEU A 55 -1.86 9.20 3.00
C LEU A 55 -1.31 8.27 1.92
N PHE A 56 0.00 8.31 1.72
CA PHE A 56 0.67 7.33 0.88
C PHE A 56 2.03 6.94 1.49
N ARG A 57 2.28 5.63 1.60
CA ARG A 57 3.58 5.10 2.02
C ARG A 57 4.40 4.73 0.80
N VAL A 58 5.45 5.52 0.54
CA VAL A 58 6.37 5.30 -0.58
C VAL A 58 7.21 4.04 -0.31
N GLY A 59 7.38 3.21 -1.32
CA GLY A 59 8.25 2.02 -1.23
C GLY A 59 9.73 2.41 -1.15
N SER A 60 10.51 1.66 -0.38
CA SER A 60 11.95 1.91 -0.19
C SER A 60 12.76 1.81 -1.48
N ASP A 61 12.25 1.11 -2.48
CA ASP A 61 12.86 0.88 -3.79
C ASP A 61 12.60 2.01 -4.81
N VAL A 62 11.99 3.12 -4.39
CA VAL A 62 11.81 4.32 -5.22
C VAL A 62 13.15 4.81 -5.77
N ILE A 63 14.20 4.77 -4.95
CA ILE A 63 15.60 4.88 -5.37
C ILE A 63 16.23 3.49 -5.27
N PRO A 64 16.46 2.78 -6.38
CA PRO A 64 17.06 1.45 -6.32
C PRO A 64 18.42 1.48 -5.63
N PHE A 65 18.60 0.59 -4.63
CA PHE A 65 19.81 0.50 -3.81
C PHE A 65 20.17 1.79 -3.07
N GLY A 66 19.20 2.62 -2.67
CA GLY A 66 19.43 3.95 -2.11
C GLY A 66 20.31 3.99 -0.85
N SER A 67 20.33 2.91 -0.05
CA SER A 67 21.20 2.74 1.13
C SER A 67 22.42 1.88 0.87
N SER A 68 22.58 1.33 -0.35
CA SER A 68 23.65 0.36 -0.68
C SER A 68 24.81 1.03 -1.40
N PRO A 69 26.07 0.55 -1.17
CA PRO A 69 27.23 0.96 -1.96
C PRO A 69 27.14 0.67 -3.48
N ALA A 70 26.17 -0.16 -3.89
CA ALA A 70 25.89 -0.44 -5.28
C ALA A 70 25.30 0.78 -6.04
N ASN A 71 24.72 1.73 -5.32
CA ASN A 71 24.27 3.01 -5.88
C ASN A 71 25.25 4.10 -5.43
N ARG A 72 26.09 4.55 -6.36
CA ARG A 72 27.06 5.65 -6.14
C ARG A 72 26.59 6.98 -6.69
N LEU A 73 25.41 7.00 -7.32
CA LEU A 73 24.83 8.22 -7.88
C LEU A 73 24.40 9.15 -6.73
N ASP A 74 24.86 10.40 -6.79
CA ASP A 74 24.28 11.45 -5.94
C ASP A 74 22.88 11.82 -6.48
N TRP A 75 21.95 10.93 -6.21
CA TRP A 75 20.56 11.04 -6.70
C TRP A 75 19.84 12.25 -6.11
N ALA A 76 20.19 12.65 -4.89
CA ALA A 76 19.56 13.79 -4.24
C ALA A 76 19.91 15.09 -4.97
N HIS A 77 21.17 15.23 -5.42
CA HIS A 77 21.58 16.35 -6.25
C HIS A 77 21.09 16.22 -7.69
N ALA A 78 21.28 15.04 -8.31
CA ALA A 78 20.95 14.80 -9.71
C ALA A 78 19.44 14.97 -10.03
N PHE A 79 18.57 14.69 -9.08
CA PHE A 79 17.11 14.80 -9.21
C PHE A 79 16.49 15.84 -8.27
N GLY A 80 17.27 16.72 -7.66
CA GLY A 80 16.85 17.63 -6.60
C GLY A 80 15.64 18.50 -6.97
N GLU A 81 15.67 19.17 -8.12
CA GLU A 81 14.54 19.99 -8.60
C GLU A 81 13.27 19.15 -8.79
N ARG A 82 13.43 17.96 -9.32
CA ARG A 82 12.29 17.06 -9.56
C ARG A 82 11.71 16.53 -8.24
N LEU A 83 12.56 16.14 -7.30
CA LEU A 83 12.15 15.71 -5.97
C LEU A 83 11.38 16.82 -5.25
N ALA A 84 11.90 18.05 -5.26
CA ALA A 84 11.20 19.20 -4.69
C ALA A 84 9.83 19.46 -5.36
N ALA A 85 9.75 19.31 -6.69
CA ALA A 85 8.49 19.45 -7.44
C ALA A 85 7.47 18.37 -7.04
N ILE A 86 7.92 17.11 -6.79
CA ILE A 86 7.09 16.01 -6.31
C ILE A 86 6.57 16.31 -4.90
N GLY A 87 7.40 16.79 -4.00
CA GLY A 87 6.98 17.19 -2.67
C GLY A 87 5.93 18.31 -2.70
N ALA A 88 6.15 19.34 -3.54
CA ALA A 88 5.16 20.39 -3.76
C ALA A 88 3.85 19.83 -4.36
N LEU A 89 3.93 18.82 -5.25
CA LEU A 89 2.75 18.13 -5.78
C LEU A 89 2.00 17.38 -4.67
N ALA A 90 2.71 16.69 -3.78
CA ALA A 90 2.10 16.01 -2.63
C ALA A 90 1.38 17.00 -1.71
N ALA A 91 2.01 18.13 -1.41
CA ALA A 91 1.39 19.19 -0.60
C ALA A 91 0.12 19.77 -1.26
N ARG A 92 0.16 20.10 -2.56
CA ARG A 92 -1.03 20.60 -3.28
C ARG A 92 -2.18 19.60 -3.32
N ASN A 93 -1.88 18.30 -3.39
CA ASN A 93 -2.88 17.24 -3.35
C ASN A 93 -3.24 16.80 -1.92
N GLN A 94 -2.66 17.45 -0.91
CA GLN A 94 -2.88 17.12 0.50
C GLN A 94 -2.56 15.65 0.82
N VAL A 95 -1.53 15.07 0.20
CA VAL A 95 -1.09 13.70 0.41
C VAL A 95 0.12 13.71 1.34
N ARG A 96 -0.07 13.26 2.58
CA ARG A 96 1.00 13.05 3.56
C ARG A 96 1.78 11.80 3.20
N LEU A 97 3.07 11.95 2.98
CA LEU A 97 3.97 10.85 2.63
C LEU A 97 4.56 10.20 3.87
N SER A 98 4.93 8.95 3.77
CA SER A 98 5.74 8.23 4.76
C SER A 98 6.52 7.12 4.08
N MET A 99 7.49 6.54 4.80
CA MET A 99 8.23 5.37 4.36
C MET A 99 8.29 4.33 5.47
N HIS A 100 8.62 3.10 5.12
CA HIS A 100 8.78 2.01 6.06
C HIS A 100 9.92 1.11 5.54
N PRO A 101 11.09 1.13 6.16
CA PRO A 101 12.21 0.27 5.82
C PRO A 101 11.84 -1.21 5.85
N GLY A 102 12.60 -2.02 5.15
CA GLY A 102 12.42 -3.48 5.18
C GLY A 102 12.76 -4.07 6.55
N GLN A 103 12.28 -5.29 6.80
CA GLN A 103 12.47 -6.02 8.07
C GLN A 103 13.93 -6.26 8.48
N TYR A 104 14.88 -5.95 7.59
CA TYR A 104 16.33 -6.07 7.85
C TYR A 104 16.92 -4.84 8.52
N THR A 105 16.17 -3.75 8.58
CA THR A 105 16.58 -2.49 9.20
C THR A 105 16.26 -2.57 10.69
N VAL A 106 17.23 -3.05 11.47
CA VAL A 106 17.09 -3.28 12.92
C VAL A 106 18.18 -2.54 13.69
N LEU A 107 17.78 -1.61 14.56
CA LEU A 107 18.72 -0.84 15.41
C LEU A 107 19.19 -1.63 16.63
N ASN A 108 18.42 -2.59 17.12
CA ASN A 108 18.69 -3.31 18.35
C ASN A 108 19.53 -4.58 18.18
N SER A 109 20.10 -4.81 17.00
CA SER A 109 20.99 -5.95 16.77
C SER A 109 22.23 -5.90 17.65
N PRO A 110 22.69 -7.03 18.21
CA PRO A 110 23.99 -7.10 18.88
C PRO A 110 25.18 -7.04 17.89
N ASP A 111 24.94 -7.19 16.59
CA ASP A 111 25.93 -7.11 15.52
C ASP A 111 26.02 -5.67 15.00
N ASP A 112 27.17 -5.03 15.21
CA ASP A 112 27.43 -3.65 14.81
C ASP A 112 27.40 -3.45 13.29
N ASP A 113 27.71 -4.46 12.48
CA ASP A 113 27.60 -4.39 11.02
C ASP A 113 26.14 -4.33 10.57
N VAL A 114 25.26 -5.04 11.25
CA VAL A 114 23.79 -4.96 11.02
C VAL A 114 23.30 -3.57 11.38
N VAL A 115 23.70 -3.04 12.54
CA VAL A 115 23.31 -1.69 12.99
C VAL A 115 23.80 -0.62 12.03
N ARG A 116 25.07 -0.69 11.60
CA ARG A 116 25.64 0.26 10.63
C ARG A 116 24.82 0.30 9.32
N ARG A 117 24.42 -0.87 8.79
CA ARG A 117 23.54 -0.94 7.62
C ARG A 117 22.15 -0.40 7.90
N ALA A 118 21.58 -0.65 9.07
CA ALA A 118 20.30 -0.12 9.49
C ALA A 118 20.32 1.42 9.58
N VAL A 119 21.37 2.00 10.16
CA VAL A 119 21.56 3.46 10.23
C VAL A 119 21.69 4.06 8.84
N ALA A 120 22.46 3.44 7.95
CA ALA A 120 22.57 3.90 6.56
C ALA A 120 21.23 3.84 5.81
N ASP A 121 20.43 2.81 6.07
CA ASP A 121 19.10 2.66 5.47
C ASP A 121 18.12 3.73 5.99
N LEU A 122 18.11 3.99 7.29
CA LEU A 122 17.31 5.07 7.88
C LEU A 122 17.74 6.44 7.38
N ALA A 123 19.05 6.68 7.23
CA ALA A 123 19.58 7.92 6.66
C ALA A 123 19.12 8.12 5.21
N TYR A 124 19.12 7.05 4.40
CA TYR A 124 18.55 7.09 3.04
C TYR A 124 17.07 7.50 3.04
N HIS A 125 16.24 6.86 3.88
CA HIS A 125 14.82 7.17 3.95
C HIS A 125 14.55 8.62 4.38
N ALA A 126 15.31 9.11 5.37
CA ALA A 126 15.23 10.49 5.81
C ALA A 126 15.67 11.46 4.71
N ALA A 127 16.80 11.20 4.05
CA ALA A 127 17.33 12.03 2.96
C ALA A 127 16.35 12.10 1.77
N PHE A 128 15.66 10.98 1.43
CA PHE A 128 14.65 10.99 0.39
C PHE A 128 13.48 11.91 0.73
N LEU A 129 12.94 11.82 1.95
CA LEU A 129 11.87 12.70 2.40
C LEU A 129 12.33 14.17 2.53
N ASP A 130 13.58 14.41 2.91
CA ASP A 130 14.17 15.75 2.95
C ASP A 130 14.30 16.35 1.53
N ALA A 131 14.76 15.56 0.56
CA ALA A 131 14.88 15.98 -0.84
C ALA A 131 13.51 16.31 -1.48
N LEU A 132 12.42 15.70 -1.01
CA LEU A 132 11.05 16.10 -1.37
C LEU A 132 10.64 17.45 -0.74
N GLY A 133 11.38 17.97 0.22
CA GLY A 133 11.02 19.19 0.96
C GLY A 133 9.85 18.98 1.94
N THR A 134 9.60 17.75 2.38
CA THR A 134 8.55 17.48 3.38
C THR A 134 9.00 17.84 4.79
N GLY A 135 8.06 18.24 5.65
CA GLY A 135 8.32 18.47 7.07
C GLY A 135 8.50 17.19 7.89
N ALA A 136 8.58 17.34 9.21
CA ALA A 136 8.75 16.20 10.13
C ALA A 136 7.50 15.30 10.22
N GLU A 137 6.36 15.74 9.70
CA GLU A 137 5.12 14.94 9.58
C GLU A 137 5.26 13.76 8.61
N ALA A 138 6.22 13.83 7.69
CA ALA A 138 6.56 12.70 6.82
C ALA A 138 7.47 11.72 7.58
N LYS A 139 6.91 10.62 8.04
CA LYS A 139 7.52 9.69 8.98
C LYS A 139 8.18 8.48 8.31
N VAL A 140 9.20 7.96 8.98
CA VAL A 140 9.83 6.66 8.71
C VAL A 140 9.46 5.71 9.85
N VAL A 141 8.66 4.68 9.53
CA VAL A 141 8.17 3.72 10.51
C VAL A 141 9.20 2.63 10.72
N LEU A 142 9.48 2.25 11.96
CA LEU A 142 10.44 1.21 12.29
C LEU A 142 9.92 0.32 13.43
N HIS A 143 10.01 -1.00 13.23
CA HIS A 143 9.82 -1.95 14.33
C HIS A 143 11.02 -1.93 15.28
N VAL A 144 10.77 -2.29 16.55
CA VAL A 144 11.85 -2.36 17.55
C VAL A 144 12.94 -3.37 17.15
N GLY A 145 12.54 -4.49 16.51
CA GLY A 145 13.47 -5.45 15.91
C GLY A 145 13.47 -6.83 16.58
N GLY A 146 14.62 -7.45 16.77
CA GLY A 146 14.76 -8.80 17.34
C GLY A 146 14.97 -8.80 18.86
N ALA A 147 14.56 -9.87 19.55
CA ALA A 147 14.79 -10.04 20.99
C ALA A 147 16.19 -10.61 21.32
N TYR A 148 16.81 -11.34 20.42
CA TYR A 148 18.18 -11.91 20.57
C TYR A 148 18.42 -12.69 21.87
N GLY A 149 17.39 -13.37 22.38
CA GLY A 149 17.46 -14.13 23.62
C GLY A 149 17.22 -13.33 24.90
N ASP A 150 17.30 -12.01 24.84
CA ASP A 150 17.05 -11.07 25.95
C ASP A 150 16.30 -9.85 25.43
N LYS A 151 15.00 -9.83 25.69
CA LYS A 151 14.08 -8.80 25.20
C LYS A 151 14.35 -7.42 25.83
N GLU A 152 14.66 -7.40 27.12
CA GLU A 152 14.92 -6.18 27.87
C GLU A 152 16.20 -5.50 27.38
N ALA A 153 17.30 -6.24 27.32
CA ALA A 153 18.55 -5.75 26.75
C ALA A 153 18.43 -5.33 25.27
N ALA A 154 17.57 -6.01 24.49
CA ALA A 154 17.30 -5.61 23.10
C ALA A 154 16.53 -4.28 23.01
N LEU A 155 15.61 -4.02 23.93
CA LEU A 155 14.88 -2.75 24.04
C LEU A 155 15.83 -1.61 24.45
N GLU A 156 16.68 -1.85 25.44
CA GLU A 156 17.72 -0.90 25.86
C GLU A 156 18.67 -0.52 24.71
N ARG A 157 19.12 -1.53 23.93
CA ARG A 157 19.95 -1.27 22.74
C ARG A 157 19.21 -0.43 21.69
N PHE A 158 17.91 -0.70 21.47
CA PHE A 158 17.10 0.12 20.57
C PHE A 158 17.08 1.58 21.01
N VAL A 159 16.81 1.82 22.29
CA VAL A 159 16.75 3.17 22.87
C VAL A 159 18.08 3.89 22.77
N ALA A 160 19.19 3.21 23.15
CA ALA A 160 20.53 3.79 23.07
C ALA A 160 20.88 4.21 21.64
N ARG A 161 20.74 3.29 20.67
CA ARG A 161 21.05 3.55 19.26
C ARG A 161 20.11 4.58 18.61
N CYS A 162 18.83 4.59 18.99
CA CYS A 162 17.88 5.59 18.51
C CYS A 162 18.30 7.02 18.94
N ARG A 163 18.80 7.18 20.18
CA ARG A 163 19.28 8.47 20.69
C ARG A 163 20.57 8.96 20.00
N GLU A 164 21.39 8.03 19.49
CA GLU A 164 22.63 8.32 18.76
C GLU A 164 22.40 8.70 17.29
N LEU A 165 21.18 8.46 16.74
CA LEU A 165 20.86 8.83 15.35
C LEU A 165 20.96 10.34 15.15
N ASP A 166 21.39 10.73 13.95
CA ASP A 166 21.34 12.12 13.51
C ASP A 166 19.94 12.72 13.70
N ALA A 167 19.89 13.99 14.07
CA ALA A 167 18.63 14.70 14.30
C ALA A 167 17.71 14.70 13.05
N SER A 168 18.29 14.72 11.84
CA SER A 168 17.57 14.63 10.56
C SER A 168 16.83 13.29 10.41
N VAL A 169 17.39 12.20 10.91
CA VAL A 169 16.78 10.85 10.91
C VAL A 169 15.77 10.76 12.06
N ARG A 170 16.20 11.10 13.28
CA ARG A 170 15.38 10.93 14.49
C ARG A 170 14.06 11.71 14.45
N ARG A 171 14.04 12.94 13.89
CA ARG A 171 12.80 13.73 13.75
C ARG A 171 11.74 13.06 12.88
N ARG A 172 12.13 12.13 12.00
CA ARG A 172 11.23 11.39 11.11
C ARG A 172 10.85 10.02 11.64
N LEU A 173 11.63 9.49 12.59
CA LEU A 173 11.45 8.15 13.09
C LEU A 173 10.18 8.02 13.93
N VAL A 174 9.48 6.89 13.79
CA VAL A 174 8.39 6.45 14.67
C VAL A 174 8.55 4.97 14.97
N ALA A 175 8.27 4.58 16.22
CA ALA A 175 8.32 3.18 16.63
C ALA A 175 6.97 2.49 16.38
N GLU A 176 6.99 1.20 16.01
CA GLU A 176 5.81 0.38 15.76
C GLU A 176 5.91 -0.95 16.53
N ASN A 177 4.79 -1.41 17.09
CA ASN A 177 4.67 -2.73 17.71
C ASN A 177 4.64 -3.84 16.66
N ASP A 178 5.03 -5.06 17.04
CA ASP A 178 5.02 -6.21 16.14
C ASP A 178 4.10 -7.35 16.64
N ASP A 179 3.88 -8.34 15.76
CA ASP A 179 2.94 -9.44 15.98
C ASP A 179 3.46 -10.55 16.90
N ARG A 180 4.72 -10.47 17.42
CA ARG A 180 5.36 -11.59 18.12
C ARG A 180 6.24 -11.21 19.32
N LEU A 181 7.13 -10.23 19.17
CA LEU A 181 8.22 -9.95 20.11
C LEU A 181 7.95 -8.74 20.98
N PHE A 182 7.69 -7.59 20.35
CA PHE A 182 7.50 -6.32 21.05
C PHE A 182 6.05 -5.90 20.98
N THR A 183 5.40 -5.93 22.15
CA THR A 183 4.01 -5.52 22.32
C THR A 183 3.82 -4.03 22.07
N ALA A 184 2.58 -3.57 22.04
CA ALA A 184 2.29 -2.14 21.95
C ALA A 184 2.84 -1.37 23.17
N GLU A 185 2.84 -1.98 24.37
CA GLU A 185 3.44 -1.40 25.58
C GLU A 185 4.96 -1.26 25.46
N ASP A 186 5.65 -2.26 24.90
CA ASP A 186 7.10 -2.19 24.67
C ASP A 186 7.45 -1.08 23.66
N ALA A 187 6.69 -0.99 22.56
CA ALA A 187 6.88 0.04 21.55
C ALA A 187 6.60 1.44 22.10
N LEU A 188 5.59 1.57 22.97
CA LEU A 188 5.28 2.83 23.65
C LEU A 188 6.44 3.24 24.59
N ALA A 189 6.91 2.32 25.42
CA ALA A 189 8.05 2.58 26.31
C ALA A 189 9.32 2.99 25.54
N ALA A 190 9.62 2.30 24.42
CA ALA A 190 10.71 2.67 23.53
C ALA A 190 10.53 4.05 22.92
N SER A 191 9.32 4.36 22.45
CA SER A 191 8.92 5.65 21.87
C SER A 191 9.15 6.78 22.86
N GLU A 192 8.61 6.66 24.08
CA GLU A 192 8.77 7.64 25.16
C GLU A 192 10.25 7.83 25.53
N ALA A 193 10.99 6.73 25.68
CA ALA A 193 12.41 6.78 26.03
C ALA A 193 13.27 7.41 24.92
N CYS A 194 12.90 7.24 23.65
CA CYS A 194 13.61 7.83 22.50
C CYS A 194 13.16 9.29 22.21
N GLY A 195 12.01 9.72 22.73
CA GLY A 195 11.37 10.99 22.36
C GLY A 195 10.91 11.01 20.89
N ILE A 196 10.40 9.89 20.38
CA ILE A 196 9.83 9.74 19.03
C ILE A 196 8.37 9.30 19.13
N PRO A 197 7.51 9.56 18.13
CA PRO A 197 6.14 9.08 18.15
C PRO A 197 6.03 7.55 18.03
N MET A 198 4.88 7.02 18.45
CA MET A 198 4.50 5.61 18.26
C MET A 198 3.37 5.48 17.24
N VAL A 199 3.51 4.56 16.29
CA VAL A 199 2.43 4.02 15.47
C VAL A 199 1.90 2.76 16.12
N LEU A 200 0.60 2.73 16.41
CA LEU A 200 -0.08 1.53 16.85
C LEU A 200 -0.54 0.72 15.64
N ASP A 201 0.04 -0.47 15.42
CA ASP A 201 -0.55 -1.46 14.52
C ASP A 201 -1.62 -2.27 15.26
N VAL A 202 -2.86 -2.15 14.78
CA VAL A 202 -4.05 -2.73 15.40
C VAL A 202 -4.07 -4.26 15.27
N LEU A 203 -3.61 -4.82 14.14
CA LEU A 203 -3.54 -6.25 13.95
C LEU A 203 -2.46 -6.88 14.83
N HIS A 204 -1.26 -6.30 14.82
CA HIS A 204 -0.15 -6.75 15.65
C HIS A 204 -0.52 -6.72 17.14
N HIS A 205 -1.17 -5.65 17.61
CA HIS A 205 -1.66 -5.59 18.99
C HIS A 205 -2.67 -6.69 19.32
N ARG A 206 -3.58 -7.04 18.39
CA ARG A 206 -4.54 -8.15 18.62
C ARG A 206 -3.85 -9.51 18.74
N LEU A 207 -2.73 -9.70 18.04
CA LEU A 207 -1.97 -10.95 18.03
C LEU A 207 -0.98 -11.05 19.19
N ASN A 208 -0.44 -9.90 19.64
CA ASN A 208 0.60 -9.81 20.66
C ASN A 208 0.26 -8.74 21.70
N ARG A 209 -0.75 -9.04 22.57
CA ARG A 209 -1.20 -8.11 23.60
C ARG A 209 -0.28 -7.99 24.81
N GLY A 210 0.49 -9.03 25.09
CA GLY A 210 1.22 -9.14 26.35
C GLY A 210 0.30 -9.40 27.57
N PRO A 211 0.87 -9.74 28.71
CA PRO A 211 0.14 -9.94 29.96
C PRO A 211 -0.28 -8.58 30.56
N GLY A 212 -1.58 -8.42 30.87
CA GLY A 212 -2.09 -7.22 31.58
C GLY A 212 -2.03 -5.90 30.80
N GLY A 213 -1.91 -5.98 29.46
CA GLY A 213 -1.85 -4.79 28.59
C GLY A 213 -3.14 -3.95 28.63
N ARG A 214 -2.97 -2.64 28.37
CA ARG A 214 -4.09 -1.69 28.21
C ARG A 214 -5.03 -2.15 27.11
N ASP A 215 -6.27 -1.68 27.14
CA ASP A 215 -7.17 -1.87 26.03
C ASP A 215 -6.74 -1.05 24.79
N GLY A 216 -7.40 -1.32 23.64
CA GLY A 216 -7.02 -0.69 22.39
C GLY A 216 -7.18 0.83 22.37
N LEU A 217 -8.19 1.39 23.06
CA LEU A 217 -8.42 2.83 23.14
C LEU A 217 -7.44 3.50 24.10
N GLU A 218 -7.17 2.89 25.26
CA GLU A 218 -6.15 3.40 26.18
C GLU A 218 -4.77 3.45 25.54
N LEU A 219 -4.41 2.43 24.76
CA LEU A 219 -3.17 2.41 23.97
C LEU A 219 -3.16 3.46 22.87
N LEU A 220 -4.29 3.63 22.18
CA LEU A 220 -4.43 4.66 21.15
C LEU A 220 -4.19 6.06 21.73
N ASP A 221 -4.80 6.34 22.89
CA ASP A 221 -4.63 7.62 23.61
C ASP A 221 -3.22 7.80 24.17
N ALA A 222 -2.59 6.72 24.66
CA ALA A 222 -1.21 6.74 25.12
C ALA A 222 -0.25 7.02 23.94
N ALA A 223 -0.42 6.32 22.83
CA ALA A 223 0.34 6.57 21.61
C ALA A 223 0.12 7.99 21.06
N ALA A 224 -1.11 8.52 21.12
CA ALA A 224 -1.42 9.89 20.69
C ALA A 224 -0.58 10.94 21.43
N ARG A 225 -0.31 10.74 22.73
CA ARG A 225 0.51 11.66 23.53
C ARG A 225 1.97 11.73 23.10
N THR A 226 2.45 10.75 22.34
CA THR A 226 3.82 10.76 21.78
C THR A 226 3.95 11.61 20.51
N TRP A 227 2.82 11.98 19.87
CA TRP A 227 2.79 12.81 18.67
C TRP A 227 2.76 14.29 19.04
N GLY A 228 3.84 15.01 18.72
CA GLY A 228 3.92 16.47 18.88
C GLY A 228 3.34 17.23 17.67
N PRO A 229 3.16 18.55 17.78
CA PRO A 229 2.62 19.37 16.69
C PRO A 229 3.39 19.25 15.36
N GLN A 230 4.72 19.06 15.42
CA GLN A 230 5.59 18.90 14.24
C GLN A 230 5.42 17.53 13.55
N ASP A 231 4.86 16.53 14.23
CA ASP A 231 4.74 15.17 13.74
C ASP A 231 3.50 14.95 12.89
N GLY A 232 2.62 15.96 12.84
CA GLY A 232 1.31 15.89 12.22
C GLY A 232 0.33 15.00 13.01
N PRO A 233 -0.86 14.69 12.46
CA PRO A 233 -1.85 13.85 13.13
C PRO A 233 -1.29 12.47 13.47
N GLN A 234 -1.72 11.91 14.63
CA GLN A 234 -1.43 10.54 15.00
C GLN A 234 -1.75 9.60 13.84
N LYS A 235 -0.87 8.62 13.60
CA LYS A 235 -1.10 7.56 12.60
C LYS A 235 -1.23 6.20 13.29
N VAL A 236 -2.12 5.39 12.75
CA VAL A 236 -2.26 3.96 13.08
C VAL A 236 -2.11 3.12 11.83
N HIS A 237 -1.60 1.89 11.98
CA HIS A 237 -1.68 0.90 10.94
C HIS A 237 -2.89 -0.01 11.18
N TYR A 238 -3.64 -0.28 10.12
CA TYR A 238 -4.80 -1.15 10.18
C TYR A 238 -4.69 -2.23 9.12
N ALA A 239 -4.72 -3.45 9.57
CA ALA A 239 -4.79 -4.64 8.75
C ALA A 239 -5.84 -5.60 9.28
N GLN A 240 -6.25 -6.54 8.45
CA GLN A 240 -7.07 -7.68 8.86
C GLN A 240 -6.30 -8.97 8.61
N GLN A 241 -6.45 -9.94 9.51
CA GLN A 241 -5.84 -11.25 9.38
C GLN A 241 -6.37 -11.99 8.16
N ALA A 242 -5.49 -12.49 7.31
CA ALA A 242 -5.86 -13.34 6.18
C ALA A 242 -6.46 -14.66 6.68
N PRO A 243 -7.69 -15.04 6.25
CA PRO A 243 -8.32 -16.28 6.67
C PRO A 243 -7.46 -17.51 6.30
N GLY A 244 -7.28 -18.44 7.26
CA GLY A 244 -6.52 -19.67 7.04
C GLY A 244 -5.01 -19.49 6.79
N ARG A 245 -4.46 -18.30 6.94
CA ARG A 245 -3.02 -18.03 6.86
C ARG A 245 -2.40 -17.91 8.25
N ARG A 246 -1.05 -18.00 8.31
CA ARG A 246 -0.31 -17.82 9.57
C ARG A 246 -0.69 -16.48 10.23
N PRO A 247 -0.69 -16.41 11.59
CA PRO A 247 -0.88 -15.14 12.28
C PRO A 247 0.05 -14.03 11.75
N GLY A 248 -0.46 -12.79 11.66
CA GLY A 248 0.25 -11.66 11.08
C GLY A 248 0.19 -11.56 9.55
N SER A 249 -0.41 -12.53 8.86
CA SER A 249 -0.60 -12.43 7.40
C SER A 249 -1.75 -11.46 7.08
N HIS A 250 -1.46 -10.42 6.31
CA HIS A 250 -2.45 -9.44 5.88
C HIS A 250 -3.45 -10.03 4.88
N ALA A 251 -4.72 -9.66 5.02
CA ALA A 251 -5.79 -10.05 4.12
C ALA A 251 -5.56 -9.55 2.68
N ASP A 252 -6.19 -10.23 1.73
CA ASP A 252 -6.16 -9.83 0.32
C ASP A 252 -6.95 -8.54 0.09
N THR A 253 -8.05 -8.34 0.81
CA THR A 253 -8.90 -7.14 0.82
C THR A 253 -9.38 -6.82 2.24
N ILE A 254 -9.71 -5.57 2.53
CA ILE A 254 -10.34 -5.18 3.79
C ILE A 254 -11.82 -5.56 3.77
N GLY A 255 -12.23 -6.41 4.72
CA GLY A 255 -13.66 -6.68 4.98
C GLY A 255 -14.31 -5.46 5.60
N LEU A 256 -15.32 -4.93 4.92
CA LEU A 256 -15.90 -3.62 5.23
C LEU A 256 -16.53 -3.54 6.62
N ASP A 257 -17.25 -4.58 7.04
CA ASP A 257 -17.90 -4.59 8.36
C ASP A 257 -16.89 -4.52 9.50
N GLY A 258 -15.77 -5.23 9.38
CA GLY A 258 -14.68 -5.16 10.36
C GLY A 258 -14.02 -3.78 10.40
N PHE A 259 -13.85 -3.13 9.25
CA PHE A 259 -13.32 -1.77 9.20
C PHE A 259 -14.29 -0.74 9.80
N LEU A 260 -15.57 -0.84 9.50
CA LEU A 260 -16.60 0.05 10.07
C LEU A 260 -16.75 -0.14 11.58
N ALA A 261 -16.63 -1.39 12.08
CA ALA A 261 -16.60 -1.65 13.51
C ALA A 261 -15.35 -1.02 14.16
N PHE A 262 -14.18 -1.11 13.53
CA PHE A 262 -12.97 -0.41 13.99
C PHE A 262 -13.18 1.11 14.01
N ALA A 263 -13.68 1.70 12.92
CA ALA A 263 -13.93 3.13 12.84
C ALA A 263 -14.92 3.61 13.92
N ALA A 264 -15.97 2.84 14.17
CA ALA A 264 -16.93 3.13 15.24
C ALA A 264 -16.30 3.01 16.64
N SER A 265 -15.39 2.04 16.85
CA SER A 265 -14.69 1.86 18.13
C SER A 265 -13.72 2.97 18.49
N LEU A 266 -13.40 3.88 17.55
CA LEU A 266 -12.54 5.04 17.82
C LEU A 266 -13.22 6.13 18.66
N GLU A 267 -14.52 6.08 18.88
CA GLU A 267 -15.29 6.97 19.76
C GLU A 267 -15.02 8.48 19.54
N GLY A 268 -15.01 8.89 18.26
CA GLY A 268 -14.75 10.27 17.86
C GLY A 268 -13.27 10.64 17.71
N ARG A 269 -12.34 9.78 18.06
CA ARG A 269 -10.91 9.94 17.74
C ARG A 269 -10.73 9.82 16.23
N ALA A 270 -9.83 10.59 15.66
CA ALA A 270 -9.65 10.65 14.21
C ALA A 270 -8.17 10.48 13.80
N PRO A 271 -7.51 9.37 14.18
CA PRO A 271 -6.14 9.13 13.72
C PRO A 271 -6.13 8.96 12.20
N ASP A 272 -4.99 9.24 11.59
CA ASP A 272 -4.71 8.85 10.21
C ASP A 272 -4.53 7.32 10.13
N VAL A 273 -5.21 6.67 9.19
CA VAL A 273 -5.22 5.21 9.05
C VAL A 273 -4.46 4.78 7.81
N MET A 274 -3.32 4.13 7.99
CA MET A 274 -2.58 3.45 6.93
C MET A 274 -3.05 2.01 6.82
N LEU A 275 -3.68 1.67 5.70
CA LEU A 275 -4.13 0.29 5.44
C LEU A 275 -2.96 -0.59 4.99
N GLU A 276 -2.77 -1.70 5.67
CA GLU A 276 -1.83 -2.74 5.30
C GLU A 276 -2.58 -3.95 4.73
N VAL A 277 -2.82 -3.93 3.44
CA VAL A 277 -3.64 -4.88 2.71
C VAL A 277 -3.05 -5.14 1.33
N LYS A 278 -3.37 -6.29 0.71
CA LYS A 278 -2.75 -6.64 -0.56
C LYS A 278 -3.33 -5.88 -1.76
N ASP A 279 -4.63 -5.58 -1.74
CA ASP A 279 -5.31 -4.83 -2.80
C ASP A 279 -5.18 -3.29 -2.70
N LYS A 280 -4.38 -2.79 -1.73
CA LYS A 280 -3.87 -1.40 -1.68
C LYS A 280 -4.94 -0.31 -1.76
N ASN A 281 -4.87 0.50 -2.84
CA ASN A 281 -5.81 1.59 -3.13
C ASN A 281 -7.25 1.11 -3.28
N VAL A 282 -7.46 -0.13 -3.67
CA VAL A 282 -8.80 -0.71 -3.85
C VAL A 282 -9.54 -0.74 -2.51
N SER A 283 -8.92 -1.26 -1.46
CA SER A 283 -9.45 -1.20 -0.09
C SER A 283 -9.48 0.23 0.46
N ALA A 284 -8.51 1.09 0.13
CA ALA A 284 -8.53 2.48 0.58
C ALA A 284 -9.77 3.22 0.05
N LEU A 285 -10.09 3.08 -1.24
CA LEU A 285 -11.29 3.64 -1.85
C LEU A 285 -12.58 3.04 -1.27
N LYS A 286 -12.60 1.73 -1.04
CA LYS A 286 -13.73 1.04 -0.38
C LYS A 286 -14.02 1.64 0.99
N CYS A 287 -13.00 1.80 1.82
CA CYS A 287 -13.12 2.37 3.16
C CYS A 287 -13.55 3.84 3.11
N LEU A 288 -12.98 4.65 2.22
CA LEU A 288 -13.36 6.05 2.03
C LEU A 288 -14.82 6.17 1.60
N ASN A 289 -15.25 5.41 0.60
CA ASN A 289 -16.64 5.42 0.14
C ASN A 289 -17.60 5.02 1.28
N ALA A 290 -17.23 4.05 2.11
CA ALA A 290 -18.08 3.57 3.20
C ALA A 290 -18.20 4.56 4.37
N LEU A 291 -17.23 5.45 4.55
CA LEU A 291 -17.25 6.50 5.56
C LEU A 291 -17.92 7.79 5.06
N ASP A 292 -18.14 7.92 3.76
CA ASP A 292 -18.72 9.12 3.19
C ASP A 292 -20.25 9.17 3.43
N ALA A 293 -20.66 10.01 4.37
CA ALA A 293 -22.07 10.22 4.69
C ALA A 293 -22.87 10.93 3.56
N HIS A 294 -22.18 11.55 2.59
CA HIS A 294 -22.75 12.26 1.46
C HIS A 294 -22.48 11.55 0.13
N GLY A 295 -22.12 10.27 0.18
CA GLY A 295 -21.84 9.48 -1.00
C GLY A 295 -23.03 9.36 -1.95
N THR A 296 -22.75 9.14 -3.23
CA THR A 296 -23.76 9.03 -4.28
C THR A 296 -23.58 7.74 -5.08
N THR A 297 -24.66 7.28 -5.74
CA THR A 297 -24.58 6.13 -6.65
C THR A 297 -23.53 6.35 -7.75
N ALA A 298 -23.32 7.59 -8.21
CA ALA A 298 -22.30 7.91 -9.21
C ALA A 298 -20.88 7.57 -8.73
N MET A 299 -20.58 7.66 -7.43
CA MET A 299 -19.29 7.20 -6.86
C MET A 299 -19.16 5.69 -6.98
N LEU A 300 -20.22 4.93 -6.68
CA LEU A 300 -20.23 3.48 -6.83
C LEU A 300 -20.17 3.05 -8.29
N GLU A 301 -20.75 3.80 -9.21
CA GLU A 301 -20.64 3.53 -10.65
C GLU A 301 -19.21 3.70 -11.16
N ARG A 302 -18.47 4.71 -10.67
CA ARG A 302 -17.03 4.84 -10.95
C ARG A 302 -16.25 3.66 -10.41
N ALA A 303 -16.49 3.24 -9.17
CA ALA A 303 -15.89 2.06 -8.59
C ALA A 303 -16.24 0.80 -9.41
N TRP A 304 -17.52 0.65 -9.78
CA TRP A 304 -17.99 -0.46 -10.60
C TRP A 304 -17.30 -0.54 -11.95
N ALA A 305 -17.05 0.59 -12.60
CA ALA A 305 -16.33 0.62 -13.88
C ALA A 305 -14.96 -0.06 -13.78
N ALA A 306 -14.25 0.07 -12.65
CA ALA A 306 -12.97 -0.59 -12.41
C ALA A 306 -13.12 -2.09 -12.07
N TYR A 307 -14.15 -2.48 -11.32
CA TYR A 307 -14.35 -3.87 -10.87
C TYR A 307 -15.04 -4.78 -11.89
N LYS A 308 -15.81 -4.24 -12.82
CA LYS A 308 -16.85 -5.02 -13.52
C LYS A 308 -16.36 -6.28 -14.22
N TYR A 309 -15.17 -6.27 -14.81
CA TYR A 309 -14.63 -7.46 -15.48
C TYR A 309 -14.05 -8.48 -14.51
N SER A 310 -13.46 -8.03 -13.39
CA SER A 310 -13.07 -8.91 -12.29
C SER A 310 -14.30 -9.64 -11.72
N VAL A 311 -15.40 -8.91 -11.47
CA VAL A 311 -16.65 -9.55 -11.00
C VAL A 311 -17.27 -10.47 -12.06
N LEU A 312 -17.26 -10.08 -13.34
CA LEU A 312 -17.77 -10.92 -14.43
C LEU A 312 -16.99 -12.24 -14.56
N GLU A 313 -15.68 -12.19 -14.35
CA GLU A 313 -14.79 -13.35 -14.31
C GLU A 313 -15.21 -14.39 -13.27
N HIS A 314 -15.74 -13.91 -12.11
CA HIS A 314 -16.19 -14.77 -11.03
C HIS A 314 -17.67 -15.17 -11.12
N GLY A 315 -18.46 -14.55 -12.00
CA GLY A 315 -19.81 -14.99 -12.27
C GLY A 315 -20.77 -13.93 -12.82
N GLN A 316 -21.51 -14.33 -13.84
CA GLN A 316 -22.54 -13.51 -14.49
C GLN A 316 -23.66 -13.06 -13.52
N ALA A 317 -24.03 -13.93 -12.57
CA ALA A 317 -25.08 -13.61 -11.60
C ALA A 317 -24.68 -12.44 -10.68
N ALA A 318 -23.45 -12.48 -10.12
CA ALA A 318 -22.92 -11.39 -9.30
C ALA A 318 -22.80 -10.08 -10.09
N TYR A 319 -22.30 -10.17 -11.32
CA TYR A 319 -22.26 -9.02 -12.23
C TYR A 319 -23.64 -8.39 -12.42
N GLN A 320 -24.68 -9.19 -12.64
CA GLN A 320 -26.04 -8.69 -12.84
C GLN A 320 -26.67 -8.13 -11.55
N GLN A 321 -26.35 -8.73 -10.40
CA GLN A 321 -26.81 -8.22 -9.09
C GLN A 321 -26.27 -6.82 -8.83
N VAL A 322 -24.97 -6.58 -9.04
CA VAL A 322 -24.38 -5.24 -8.89
C VAL A 322 -25.00 -4.24 -9.87
N ARG A 323 -25.19 -4.62 -11.13
CA ARG A 323 -25.86 -3.75 -12.11
C ARG A 323 -27.29 -3.38 -11.71
N ASN A 324 -28.03 -4.31 -11.16
CA ASN A 324 -29.40 -4.05 -10.68
C ASN A 324 -29.39 -3.13 -9.46
N LEU A 325 -28.46 -3.36 -8.51
CA LEU A 325 -28.31 -2.52 -7.34
C LEU A 325 -28.05 -1.05 -7.71
N LEU A 326 -27.25 -0.79 -8.73
CA LEU A 326 -26.88 0.56 -9.16
C LEU A 326 -27.92 1.26 -10.08
N LYS A 327 -29.08 0.62 -10.34
CA LYS A 327 -30.17 1.27 -11.10
C LYS A 327 -30.85 2.38 -10.31
N ASP A 328 -30.97 2.24 -9.01
CA ASP A 328 -31.51 3.28 -8.15
C ASP A 328 -30.46 4.39 -7.96
N LYS A 329 -30.70 5.53 -8.62
CA LYS A 329 -29.77 6.66 -8.58
C LYS A 329 -29.94 7.55 -7.36
N ALA A 330 -31.01 7.39 -6.61
CA ALA A 330 -31.27 8.12 -5.38
C ALA A 330 -30.65 7.46 -4.14
N ALA A 331 -30.34 6.16 -4.23
CA ALA A 331 -29.74 5.40 -3.14
C ALA A 331 -28.21 5.49 -3.14
N TYR A 332 -27.62 5.24 -1.96
CA TYR A 332 -26.17 5.00 -1.82
C TYR A 332 -25.91 3.66 -1.10
N PRO A 333 -26.14 2.53 -1.79
CA PRO A 333 -26.08 1.21 -1.18
C PRO A 333 -24.62 0.69 -1.06
N VAL A 334 -23.73 1.47 -0.47
CA VAL A 334 -22.28 1.24 -0.43
C VAL A 334 -21.90 -0.10 0.23
N ARG A 335 -22.55 -0.47 1.34
CA ARG A 335 -22.27 -1.73 2.03
C ARG A 335 -22.67 -2.93 1.18
N GLU A 336 -23.86 -2.88 0.59
CA GLU A 336 -24.35 -3.97 -0.26
C GLU A 336 -23.54 -4.07 -1.56
N PHE A 337 -23.14 -2.95 -2.14
CA PHE A 337 -22.26 -2.92 -3.31
C PHE A 337 -20.95 -3.67 -3.03
N TYR A 338 -20.22 -3.32 -1.96
CA TYR A 338 -18.96 -3.98 -1.66
C TYR A 338 -19.15 -5.41 -1.17
N ARG A 339 -20.25 -5.72 -0.47
CA ARG A 339 -20.59 -7.11 -0.10
C ARG A 339 -20.74 -8.01 -1.33
N LEU A 340 -21.43 -7.51 -2.38
CA LEU A 340 -21.58 -8.25 -3.64
C LEU A 340 -20.25 -8.40 -4.39
N VAL A 341 -19.46 -7.34 -4.46
CA VAL A 341 -18.13 -7.36 -5.12
C VAL A 341 -17.19 -8.30 -4.39
N ASP A 342 -16.98 -8.13 -3.08
CA ASP A 342 -16.08 -8.94 -2.27
C ASP A 342 -16.55 -10.43 -2.27
N GLY A 343 -17.86 -10.65 -2.18
CA GLY A 343 -18.43 -11.99 -2.23
C GLY A 343 -18.27 -12.69 -3.58
N ALA A 344 -18.17 -11.94 -4.69
CA ALA A 344 -17.81 -12.49 -5.99
C ALA A 344 -16.34 -12.85 -6.05
N LEU A 345 -15.46 -11.90 -5.70
CA LEU A 345 -14.00 -12.05 -5.79
C LEU A 345 -13.43 -13.10 -4.83
N ALA A 346 -14.11 -13.38 -3.72
CA ALA A 346 -13.71 -14.42 -2.77
C ALA A 346 -13.90 -15.86 -3.30
N ARG A 347 -14.62 -16.05 -4.41
CA ARG A 347 -14.86 -17.37 -5.00
C ARG A 347 -13.86 -17.65 -6.11
N PRO A 348 -13.50 -18.92 -6.36
CA PRO A 348 -12.73 -19.26 -7.54
C PRO A 348 -13.47 -18.82 -8.82
N ALA A 349 -12.74 -18.30 -9.80
CA ALA A 349 -13.31 -17.96 -11.09
C ALA A 349 -13.66 -19.23 -11.89
N PRO A 350 -14.94 -19.50 -12.22
CA PRO A 350 -15.30 -20.64 -13.05
C PRO A 350 -14.72 -20.47 -14.45
N PRO A 351 -14.15 -21.52 -15.08
CA PRO A 351 -13.50 -21.41 -16.39
C PRO A 351 -14.37 -20.75 -17.47
N GLY A 352 -15.67 -21.07 -17.50
CA GLY A 352 -16.62 -20.46 -18.43
C GLY A 352 -16.85 -18.97 -18.21
N SER A 353 -16.92 -18.53 -16.93
CA SER A 353 -17.07 -17.11 -16.59
C SER A 353 -15.78 -16.33 -16.91
N ALA A 354 -14.63 -16.91 -16.59
CA ALA A 354 -13.33 -16.32 -16.89
C ALA A 354 -13.12 -16.17 -18.42
N ARG A 355 -13.52 -17.19 -19.20
CA ARG A 355 -13.54 -17.11 -20.66
C ARG A 355 -14.43 -15.96 -21.16
N ASN A 356 -15.65 -15.87 -20.63
CA ASN A 356 -16.59 -14.82 -21.02
C ASN A 356 -16.03 -13.43 -20.72
N ALA A 357 -15.46 -13.21 -19.54
CA ALA A 357 -14.82 -11.93 -19.19
C ALA A 357 -13.63 -11.61 -20.13
N ALA A 358 -12.77 -12.59 -20.41
CA ALA A 358 -11.65 -12.43 -21.34
C ALA A 358 -12.11 -12.07 -22.77
N GLN A 359 -13.20 -12.66 -23.24
CA GLN A 359 -13.79 -12.34 -24.54
C GLN A 359 -14.36 -10.92 -24.59
N HIS A 360 -15.03 -10.48 -23.53
CA HIS A 360 -15.49 -9.09 -23.41
C HIS A 360 -14.33 -8.09 -23.45
N VAL A 361 -13.25 -8.38 -22.71
CA VAL A 361 -12.03 -7.54 -22.71
C VAL A 361 -11.34 -7.56 -24.07
N TRP A 362 -11.26 -8.74 -24.72
CA TRP A 362 -10.76 -8.88 -26.10
C TRP A 362 -11.54 -8.01 -27.09
N GLY A 363 -12.84 -7.87 -26.90
CA GLY A 363 -13.71 -7.04 -27.76
C GLY A 363 -13.22 -5.60 -27.94
N TYR A 364 -12.54 -5.01 -26.94
CA TYR A 364 -11.99 -3.64 -27.01
C TYR A 364 -10.80 -3.51 -27.97
N VAL A 365 -10.06 -4.59 -28.18
CA VAL A 365 -8.83 -4.57 -29.00
C VAL A 365 -8.98 -5.35 -30.31
N SER A 366 -10.00 -6.20 -30.45
CA SER A 366 -10.17 -7.12 -31.56
C SER A 366 -10.23 -6.44 -32.93
N GLY A 367 -10.89 -5.29 -33.02
CA GLY A 367 -11.02 -4.51 -34.25
C GLY A 367 -9.69 -3.95 -34.75
N ALA A 368 -8.82 -3.52 -33.84
CA ALA A 368 -7.50 -2.96 -34.16
C ALA A 368 -6.41 -4.05 -34.27
N ALA A 369 -6.65 -5.26 -33.73
CA ALA A 369 -5.66 -6.32 -33.67
C ALA A 369 -5.30 -6.86 -35.07
N SER A 370 -4.00 -7.11 -35.29
CA SER A 370 -3.51 -7.75 -36.50
C SER A 370 -4.00 -9.22 -36.62
N ALA A 371 -3.96 -9.80 -37.81
CA ALA A 371 -4.30 -11.20 -38.03
C ALA A 371 -3.46 -12.17 -37.16
N ARG A 372 -2.17 -11.85 -36.95
CA ARG A 372 -1.27 -12.62 -36.07
C ARG A 372 -1.72 -12.54 -34.60
N GLU A 373 -2.14 -11.37 -34.11
CA GLU A 373 -2.61 -11.21 -32.74
C GLU A 373 -3.95 -11.89 -32.51
N ARG A 374 -4.88 -11.80 -33.46
CA ARG A 374 -6.13 -12.58 -33.44
C ARG A 374 -5.88 -14.08 -33.34
N ALA A 375 -5.01 -14.61 -34.19
CA ALA A 375 -4.63 -16.02 -34.17
C ALA A 375 -3.91 -16.41 -32.87
N SER A 376 -3.08 -15.51 -32.31
CA SER A 376 -2.40 -15.72 -31.03
C SER A 376 -3.38 -15.78 -29.87
N PHE A 377 -4.34 -14.86 -29.81
CA PHE A 377 -5.38 -14.87 -28.78
C PHE A 377 -6.26 -16.13 -28.88
N ALA A 378 -6.72 -16.51 -30.07
CA ALA A 378 -7.51 -17.72 -30.30
C ALA A 378 -6.80 -18.99 -29.78
N ARG A 379 -5.53 -19.20 -30.18
CA ARG A 379 -4.72 -20.32 -29.66
C ARG A 379 -4.51 -20.32 -28.17
N LEU A 380 -4.36 -19.10 -27.56
CA LEU A 380 -4.20 -18.98 -26.12
C LEU A 380 -5.49 -19.35 -25.38
N MET A 381 -6.64 -18.95 -25.92
CA MET A 381 -7.95 -19.33 -25.38
C MET A 381 -8.22 -20.82 -25.49
N GLU A 382 -7.90 -21.48 -26.64
CA GLU A 382 -7.98 -22.93 -26.80
C GLU A 382 -7.12 -23.67 -25.78
N ARG A 383 -5.89 -23.20 -25.55
CA ARG A 383 -5.00 -23.77 -24.55
C ARG A 383 -5.52 -23.57 -23.12
N TYR A 384 -6.13 -22.41 -22.82
CA TYR A 384 -6.76 -22.14 -21.53
C TYR A 384 -7.96 -23.08 -21.30
N GLU A 385 -8.83 -23.26 -22.30
CA GLU A 385 -9.97 -24.19 -22.26
C GLU A 385 -9.53 -25.66 -22.11
N GLY A 386 -8.43 -26.00 -22.73
CA GLY A 386 -7.79 -27.33 -22.63
C GLY A 386 -6.93 -27.54 -21.37
N GLY A 387 -6.90 -26.58 -20.42
CA GLY A 387 -6.09 -26.67 -19.21
C GLY A 387 -4.56 -26.59 -19.40
N GLN A 388 -4.11 -26.17 -20.58
CA GLN A 388 -2.68 -26.05 -20.94
C GLN A 388 -2.12 -24.64 -20.75
N ALA A 389 -2.96 -23.69 -20.36
CA ALA A 389 -2.57 -22.33 -19.98
C ALA A 389 -3.43 -21.86 -18.81
N ASP A 390 -2.87 -21.00 -17.97
CA ASP A 390 -3.59 -20.38 -16.86
C ASP A 390 -4.26 -19.06 -17.27
N LEU A 391 -5.19 -18.58 -16.46
CA LEU A 391 -5.87 -17.30 -16.65
C LEU A 391 -4.91 -16.11 -16.60
N VAL A 392 -3.84 -16.21 -15.81
CA VAL A 392 -2.81 -15.16 -15.70
C VAL A 392 -2.12 -14.92 -17.04
N ALA A 393 -1.86 -15.99 -17.81
CA ALA A 393 -1.30 -15.87 -19.16
C ALA A 393 -2.27 -15.14 -20.12
N VAL A 394 -3.57 -15.43 -20.02
CA VAL A 394 -4.62 -14.76 -20.81
C VAL A 394 -4.69 -13.26 -20.42
N LYS A 395 -4.78 -12.94 -19.13
CA LYS A 395 -4.79 -11.56 -18.64
C LYS A 395 -3.54 -10.78 -19.07
N ARG A 396 -2.36 -11.38 -18.95
CA ARG A 396 -1.09 -10.76 -19.39
C ARG A 396 -1.06 -10.49 -20.90
N HIS A 397 -1.59 -11.39 -21.70
CA HIS A 397 -1.69 -11.19 -23.14
C HIS A 397 -2.63 -10.02 -23.48
N LEU A 398 -3.81 -9.99 -22.86
CA LEU A 398 -4.80 -8.90 -23.02
C LEU A 398 -4.27 -7.55 -22.53
N ALA A 399 -3.60 -7.51 -21.38
CA ALA A 399 -2.99 -6.29 -20.84
C ALA A 399 -1.95 -5.69 -21.79
N ARG A 400 -1.10 -6.55 -22.41
CA ARG A 400 -0.12 -6.12 -23.42
C ARG A 400 -0.80 -5.52 -24.65
N LEU A 401 -1.89 -6.11 -25.12
CA LEU A 401 -2.65 -5.60 -26.26
C LEU A 401 -3.39 -4.32 -25.90
N ALA A 402 -3.98 -4.25 -24.71
CA ALA A 402 -4.62 -3.03 -24.20
C ALA A 402 -3.60 -1.85 -24.16
N GLY A 403 -2.39 -2.10 -23.68
CA GLY A 403 -1.32 -1.09 -23.70
C GLY A 403 -0.90 -0.71 -25.11
N ARG A 404 -0.74 -1.68 -26.02
CA ARG A 404 -0.39 -1.43 -27.42
C ARG A 404 -1.41 -0.55 -28.16
N TYR A 405 -2.68 -0.74 -27.87
CA TYR A 405 -3.79 -0.03 -28.53
C TYR A 405 -4.39 1.09 -27.71
N GLY A 406 -3.69 1.54 -26.64
CA GLY A 406 -4.10 2.68 -25.84
C GLY A 406 -5.49 2.55 -25.20
N GLN A 407 -5.87 1.34 -24.75
CA GLN A 407 -7.17 1.11 -24.14
C GLN A 407 -7.15 1.53 -22.66
N GLU A 408 -7.10 2.83 -22.43
CA GLU A 408 -7.00 3.45 -21.09
C GLU A 408 -8.03 2.90 -20.11
N TYR A 409 -9.28 2.75 -20.55
CA TYR A 409 -10.34 2.21 -19.70
C TYR A 409 -10.02 0.81 -19.15
N LEU A 410 -9.45 -0.08 -19.97
CA LEU A 410 -9.06 -1.41 -19.53
C LEU A 410 -7.84 -1.38 -18.62
N LEU A 411 -6.86 -0.54 -18.96
CA LEU A 411 -5.62 -0.40 -18.22
C LEU A 411 -5.85 0.17 -16.81
N HIS A 412 -6.88 1.02 -16.65
CA HIS A 412 -7.28 1.56 -15.35
C HIS A 412 -8.35 0.72 -14.64
N SER A 413 -8.73 -0.44 -15.20
CA SER A 413 -9.58 -1.41 -14.50
C SER A 413 -8.74 -2.33 -13.60
N TYR A 414 -9.39 -2.94 -12.61
CA TYR A 414 -8.73 -3.93 -11.74
C TYR A 414 -8.63 -5.33 -12.37
N TYR A 415 -9.13 -5.53 -13.58
CA TYR A 415 -9.17 -6.85 -14.25
C TYR A 415 -7.78 -7.48 -14.40
N PHE A 416 -6.75 -6.67 -14.59
CA PHE A 416 -5.38 -7.17 -14.78
C PHE A 416 -4.59 -7.32 -13.49
N ASP A 417 -5.09 -6.79 -12.38
CA ASP A 417 -4.37 -6.70 -11.11
C ASP A 417 -5.00 -7.55 -9.99
N LEU A 418 -6.31 -7.87 -10.07
CA LEU A 418 -7.05 -8.74 -9.15
C LEU A 418 -7.22 -10.17 -9.66
#